data_5b3081a0ec13a839ca413891a0cc83a9
#
_entry.id   5b3081a0ec13a839ca413891a0cc83a9
#
_cell.length_a   1.000
_cell.length_b   1.000
_cell.length_c   1.000
_cell.angle_alpha   90.00
_cell.angle_beta   90.00
_cell.angle_gamma   90.00
#
_symmetry.space_group_name_H-M   'P 1'
#
loop_
_entity.id
_entity.type
_entity.pdbx_description
1 polymer ?
#
loop_
_entity_poly.entity_id
_entity_poly.type
_entity_poly.pdbx_seq_one_letter_code
_entity_poly.pdbx_strand_id
1 'polypeptide(L)'
;MELARDEEKALDGKYDEALASAYRILVAIGEATDAQKLVPVKWAHISGVNYNTIGDGGMRFLKKFSTTAKVAVKTTINPMGYDRSKPEDISPSFQERQENIAGSYERMGATASFTCTPYEVFDLPQKGTAVSFAESNAAVFSNSLLGLKTNKESALSALASSVTGKTPLSDLRLEEARSPKISIETDFDFRTELDYGLLGYFAGKSVKDSCVALNSISRLDTIQAKALCAAIGTSGSCGMFTFGGKSKEKILFGKKEAESVMDELSTADDADIITLGSPQLGMNELGLLAKLTEFKKFTKRCIVFCSRAIYNDAIKIGLASKIEKSGADFRCDSCTCLTPYVTKDKYDAVITNSVKGAYYLSKSNKVKVALKDIKTIAEEYTQ
;
A
#
# COMPACT_ATOMS: atom_id res chain seq x y z
N MET A 1 18.40 -4.58 -23.73
CA MET A 1 16.93 -4.43 -23.95
C MET A 1 16.71 -3.82 -25.33
N GLU A 2 15.75 -4.33 -26.13
CA GLU A 2 15.38 -3.81 -27.44
C GLU A 2 14.39 -2.65 -27.30
N LEU A 3 14.67 -1.52 -27.97
CA LEU A 3 13.83 -0.32 -27.96
C LEU A 3 13.26 -0.06 -29.36
N ALA A 4 12.02 0.41 -29.41
CA ALA A 4 11.45 0.91 -30.65
C ALA A 4 12.10 2.26 -31.03
N ARG A 5 12.11 2.61 -32.33
CA ARG A 5 12.75 3.83 -32.85
C ARG A 5 12.32 5.13 -32.14
N ASP A 6 11.04 5.22 -31.73
CA ASP A 6 10.57 6.42 -31.01
C ASP A 6 10.97 6.42 -29.54
N GLU A 7 11.16 5.23 -28.92
CA GLU A 7 11.72 5.07 -27.58
C GLU A 7 13.20 5.49 -27.55
N GLU A 8 13.98 5.09 -28.58
CA GLU A 8 15.36 5.54 -28.74
C GLU A 8 15.47 7.07 -28.86
N LYS A 9 14.62 7.67 -29.70
CA LYS A 9 14.57 9.14 -29.84
C LYS A 9 14.23 9.83 -28.51
N ALA A 10 13.29 9.28 -27.76
CA ALA A 10 12.92 9.83 -26.45
C ALA A 10 14.08 9.71 -25.46
N LEU A 11 14.74 8.55 -25.41
CA LEU A 11 15.91 8.29 -24.59
C LEU A 11 17.05 9.27 -24.91
N ASP A 12 17.27 9.58 -26.20
CA ASP A 12 18.27 10.55 -26.70
C ASP A 12 17.90 12.02 -26.41
N GLY A 13 16.75 12.28 -25.79
CA GLY A 13 16.32 13.64 -25.46
C GLY A 13 15.76 14.46 -26.61
N LYS A 14 15.34 13.83 -27.71
CA LYS A 14 14.81 14.53 -28.90
C LYS A 14 13.44 15.18 -28.68
N TYR A 15 12.77 14.89 -27.56
CA TYR A 15 11.48 15.48 -27.22
C TYR A 15 11.63 16.45 -26.05
N ASP A 16 11.81 15.93 -24.81
CA ASP A 16 12.08 16.72 -23.61
C ASP A 16 12.88 15.92 -22.59
N GLU A 17 13.54 16.62 -21.64
CA GLU A 17 14.45 16.02 -20.68
C GLU A 17 13.73 15.15 -19.63
N ALA A 18 12.47 15.46 -19.27
CA ALA A 18 11.73 14.64 -18.33
C ALA A 18 11.35 13.30 -18.96
N LEU A 19 10.92 13.29 -20.22
CA LEU A 19 10.64 12.05 -20.96
C LEU A 19 11.91 11.22 -21.16
N ALA A 20 13.04 11.86 -21.51
CA ALA A 20 14.33 11.18 -21.61
C ALA A 20 14.75 10.56 -20.27
N SER A 21 14.60 11.30 -19.18
CA SER A 21 14.89 10.80 -17.83
C SER A 21 13.99 9.61 -17.45
N ALA A 22 12.70 9.65 -17.81
CA ALA A 22 11.78 8.54 -17.59
C ALA A 22 12.21 7.28 -18.38
N TYR A 23 12.60 7.41 -19.63
CA TYR A 23 13.12 6.28 -20.43
C TYR A 23 14.44 5.75 -19.86
N ARG A 24 15.37 6.61 -19.41
CA ARG A 24 16.63 6.17 -18.77
C ARG A 24 16.36 5.30 -17.53
N ILE A 25 15.37 5.67 -16.72
CA ILE A 25 14.95 4.88 -15.54
C ILE A 25 14.43 3.52 -15.99
N LEU A 26 13.51 3.46 -16.97
CA LEU A 26 12.94 2.20 -17.44
C LEU A 26 13.96 1.30 -18.14
N VAL A 27 14.89 1.88 -18.90
CA VAL A 27 15.98 1.13 -19.53
C VAL A 27 16.90 0.52 -18.47
N ALA A 28 17.33 1.30 -17.50
CA ALA A 28 18.19 0.80 -16.42
C ALA A 28 17.52 -0.33 -15.62
N ILE A 29 16.21 -0.22 -15.32
CA ILE A 29 15.45 -1.28 -14.66
C ILE A 29 15.31 -2.49 -15.60
N GLY A 30 15.00 -2.28 -16.87
CA GLY A 30 14.87 -3.35 -17.85
C GLY A 30 16.15 -4.14 -18.04
N GLU A 31 17.30 -3.48 -18.06
CA GLU A 31 18.61 -4.14 -18.11
C GLU A 31 18.90 -4.93 -16.82
N ALA A 32 18.60 -4.35 -15.67
CA ALA A 32 18.79 -5.02 -14.37
C ALA A 32 17.87 -6.23 -14.15
N THR A 33 16.76 -6.32 -14.88
CA THR A 33 15.76 -7.41 -14.79
C THR A 33 15.72 -8.29 -16.05
N ASP A 34 16.71 -8.21 -16.93
CA ASP A 34 16.81 -8.95 -18.18
C ASP A 34 15.57 -8.82 -19.09
N ALA A 35 14.90 -7.66 -19.03
CA ALA A 35 13.73 -7.39 -19.86
C ALA A 35 14.12 -7.27 -21.33
N GLN A 36 13.41 -7.99 -22.19
CA GLN A 36 13.69 -7.93 -23.63
C GLN A 36 13.21 -6.61 -24.27
N LYS A 37 12.10 -6.06 -23.79
CA LYS A 37 11.44 -4.86 -24.36
C LYS A 37 10.58 -4.13 -23.33
N LEU A 38 10.11 -2.95 -23.68
CA LEU A 38 9.05 -2.24 -22.98
C LEU A 38 7.65 -2.68 -23.50
N VAL A 39 6.67 -2.69 -22.59
CA VAL A 39 5.26 -2.98 -22.92
C VAL A 39 4.36 -1.86 -22.40
N PRO A 40 3.24 -1.57 -23.07
CA PRO A 40 2.31 -0.54 -22.62
C PRO A 40 1.64 -0.90 -21.30
N VAL A 41 1.42 0.11 -20.45
CA VAL A 41 0.61 0.03 -19.24
C VAL A 41 -0.66 0.86 -19.40
N LYS A 42 -1.72 0.49 -18.69
CA LYS A 42 -3.00 1.23 -18.72
C LYS A 42 -3.21 2.09 -17.48
N TRP A 43 -2.48 1.83 -16.41
CA TRP A 43 -2.62 2.55 -15.15
C TRP A 43 -1.30 2.49 -14.37
N ALA A 44 -0.86 3.66 -13.90
CA ALA A 44 0.25 3.77 -12.95
C ALA A 44 -0.28 4.24 -11.58
N HIS A 45 0.20 3.61 -10.50
CA HIS A 45 -0.08 4.03 -9.14
C HIS A 45 1.23 4.30 -8.41
N ILE A 46 1.48 5.59 -8.10
CA ILE A 46 2.78 6.07 -7.66
C ILE A 46 2.85 6.15 -6.13
N SER A 47 3.86 5.55 -5.53
CA SER A 47 4.27 5.78 -4.13
C SER A 47 5.27 6.94 -4.03
N GLY A 48 5.81 7.19 -2.82
CA GLY A 48 6.76 8.30 -2.64
C GLY A 48 6.10 9.68 -2.65
N VAL A 49 4.86 9.76 -2.20
CA VAL A 49 4.08 11.00 -2.11
C VAL A 49 4.27 11.68 -0.75
N ASN A 50 4.63 10.94 0.29
CA ASN A 50 4.84 11.46 1.63
C ASN A 50 6.25 12.06 1.77
N TYR A 51 6.33 13.29 2.28
CA TYR A 51 7.63 13.96 2.52
C TYR A 51 8.57 13.16 3.42
N ASN A 52 8.04 12.46 4.44
CA ASN A 52 8.84 11.61 5.31
C ASN A 52 9.48 10.41 4.58
N THR A 53 9.00 10.08 3.38
CA THR A 53 9.56 9.01 2.54
C THR A 53 10.67 9.51 1.62
N ILE A 54 10.45 10.67 0.96
CA ILE A 54 11.35 11.13 -0.11
C ILE A 54 12.24 12.31 0.27
N GLY A 55 11.91 13.01 1.34
CA GLY A 55 12.66 14.15 1.86
C GLY A 55 12.89 15.28 0.85
N ASP A 56 13.83 16.15 1.16
CA ASP A 56 14.17 17.31 0.31
C ASP A 56 14.73 16.91 -1.06
N GLY A 57 15.46 15.79 -1.13
CA GLY A 57 16.02 15.30 -2.39
C GLY A 57 14.94 14.92 -3.39
N GLY A 58 13.98 14.10 -2.95
CA GLY A 58 12.84 13.70 -3.77
C GLY A 58 11.93 14.87 -4.12
N MET A 59 11.67 15.78 -3.17
CA MET A 59 10.88 16.98 -3.41
C MET A 59 11.52 17.87 -4.50
N ARG A 60 12.84 18.14 -4.43
CA ARG A 60 13.56 18.91 -5.46
C ARG A 60 13.54 18.23 -6.82
N PHE A 61 13.73 16.91 -6.86
CA PHE A 61 13.61 16.13 -8.09
C PHE A 61 12.21 16.28 -8.72
N LEU A 62 11.15 16.06 -7.95
CA LEU A 62 9.78 16.17 -8.45
C LEU A 62 9.43 17.59 -8.91
N LYS A 63 9.89 18.61 -8.18
CA LYS A 63 9.69 20.02 -8.57
C LYS A 63 10.30 20.31 -9.95
N LYS A 64 11.55 19.84 -10.20
CA LYS A 64 12.20 19.99 -11.50
C LYS A 64 11.53 19.13 -12.57
N PHE A 65 11.28 17.87 -12.28
CA PHE A 65 10.71 16.90 -13.22
C PHE A 65 9.30 17.33 -13.70
N SER A 66 8.47 17.84 -12.80
CA SER A 66 7.09 18.27 -13.09
C SER A 66 6.99 19.57 -13.91
N THR A 67 8.11 20.22 -14.25
CA THR A 67 8.07 21.43 -15.11
C THR A 67 7.67 21.10 -16.56
N THR A 68 8.07 19.95 -17.05
CA THR A 68 7.80 19.50 -18.44
C THR A 68 7.08 18.16 -18.49
N ALA A 69 7.30 17.26 -17.52
CA ALA A 69 6.67 15.95 -17.50
C ALA A 69 5.13 16.03 -17.46
N LYS A 70 4.50 15.17 -18.25
CA LYS A 70 3.05 14.92 -18.23
C LYS A 70 2.79 13.42 -18.22
N VAL A 71 1.77 12.99 -17.48
CA VAL A 71 1.38 11.58 -17.46
C VAL A 71 0.68 11.20 -18.77
N ALA A 72 1.07 10.07 -19.32
CA ALA A 72 0.53 9.54 -20.59
C ALA A 72 -0.62 8.55 -20.37
N VAL A 73 -0.80 8.06 -19.14
CA VAL A 73 -1.82 7.06 -18.78
C VAL A 73 -2.54 7.45 -17.51
N LYS A 74 -3.68 6.80 -17.22
CA LYS A 74 -4.35 6.93 -15.90
C LYS A 74 -3.30 6.81 -14.80
N THR A 75 -3.18 7.84 -13.97
CA THR A 75 -2.18 7.90 -12.90
C THR A 75 -2.83 8.34 -11.60
N THR A 76 -2.64 7.53 -10.57
CA THR A 76 -3.13 7.76 -9.20
C THR A 76 -1.95 7.74 -8.23
N ILE A 77 -2.09 8.33 -7.06
CA ILE A 77 -1.01 8.49 -6.10
C ILE A 77 -1.38 8.01 -4.69
N ASN A 78 -0.35 7.53 -4.00
CA ASN A 78 -0.41 7.05 -2.62
C ASN A 78 -0.79 8.15 -1.62
N PRO A 79 -1.14 7.78 -0.37
CA PRO A 79 -1.36 8.71 0.72
C PRO A 79 -0.20 9.68 0.91
N MET A 80 -0.55 10.91 1.20
CA MET A 80 0.36 11.94 1.66
C MET A 80 0.53 11.90 3.18
N GLY A 81 1.29 12.84 3.76
CA GLY A 81 1.64 12.82 5.18
C GLY A 81 0.49 13.22 6.12
N TYR A 82 -0.52 13.95 5.64
CA TYR A 82 -1.59 14.47 6.48
C TYR A 82 -2.90 14.67 5.71
N ASP A 83 -4.00 14.93 6.42
CA ASP A 83 -5.30 15.28 5.87
C ASP A 83 -5.36 16.79 5.54
N ARG A 84 -5.46 17.12 4.25
CA ARG A 84 -5.55 18.52 3.78
C ARG A 84 -6.71 19.31 4.39
N SER A 85 -7.81 18.66 4.79
CA SER A 85 -8.95 19.32 5.41
C SER A 85 -8.80 19.54 6.91
N LYS A 86 -7.74 18.98 7.53
CA LYS A 86 -7.48 19.06 8.98
C LYS A 86 -5.98 19.33 9.24
N PRO A 87 -5.45 20.49 8.83
CA PRO A 87 -4.03 20.79 8.88
C PRO A 87 -3.53 21.24 10.25
N GLU A 88 -4.40 21.51 11.19
CA GLU A 88 -4.11 22.19 12.48
C GLU A 88 -3.11 21.45 13.37
N ASP A 89 -3.08 20.14 13.29
CA ASP A 89 -2.14 19.29 14.07
C ASP A 89 -0.75 19.13 13.43
N ILE A 90 -0.51 19.80 12.28
CA ILE A 90 0.68 19.61 11.46
C ILE A 90 1.49 20.90 11.35
N SER A 91 2.80 20.84 11.54
CA SER A 91 3.65 22.03 11.46
C SER A 91 3.57 22.68 10.07
N PRO A 92 3.53 24.01 9.98
CA PRO A 92 3.46 24.73 8.70
C PRO A 92 4.59 24.34 7.73
N SER A 93 5.79 24.09 8.24
CA SER A 93 6.94 23.69 7.42
C SER A 93 6.77 22.31 6.80
N PHE A 94 6.11 21.36 7.49
CA PHE A 94 5.78 20.06 6.92
C PHE A 94 4.67 20.19 5.87
N GLN A 95 3.63 20.98 6.15
CA GLN A 95 2.55 21.24 5.20
C GLN A 95 3.10 21.80 3.88
N GLU A 96 3.94 22.82 3.92
CA GLU A 96 4.54 23.46 2.73
C GLU A 96 5.32 22.43 1.88
N ARG A 97 6.19 21.63 2.52
CA ARG A 97 6.97 20.60 1.83
C ARG A 97 6.09 19.51 1.21
N GLN A 98 5.10 19.07 1.95
CA GLN A 98 4.16 18.06 1.50
C GLN A 98 3.30 18.57 0.33
N GLU A 99 2.82 19.81 0.37
CA GLU A 99 2.07 20.42 -0.72
C GLU A 99 2.93 20.63 -1.97
N ASN A 100 4.21 20.96 -1.83
CA ASN A 100 5.14 21.01 -2.96
C ASN A 100 5.27 19.67 -3.68
N ILE A 101 5.26 18.55 -2.94
CA ILE A 101 5.29 17.20 -3.50
C ILE A 101 3.97 16.88 -4.20
N ALA A 102 2.85 17.03 -3.51
CA ALA A 102 1.52 16.74 -4.05
C ALA A 102 1.22 17.59 -5.29
N GLY A 103 1.47 18.89 -5.22
CA GLY A 103 1.32 19.81 -6.35
C GLY A 103 2.24 19.49 -7.55
N SER A 104 3.38 18.84 -7.33
CA SER A 104 4.23 18.37 -8.43
C SER A 104 3.57 17.22 -9.18
N TYR A 105 2.96 16.26 -8.49
CA TYR A 105 2.19 15.18 -9.13
C TYR A 105 0.94 15.70 -9.84
N GLU A 106 0.21 16.61 -9.21
CA GLU A 106 -0.98 17.26 -9.80
C GLU A 106 -0.63 18.04 -11.06
N ARG A 107 0.48 18.79 -11.09
CA ARG A 107 0.98 19.49 -12.29
C ARG A 107 1.28 18.56 -13.46
N MET A 108 1.76 17.35 -13.18
CA MET A 108 1.98 16.33 -14.20
C MET A 108 0.67 15.72 -14.75
N GLY A 109 -0.47 15.96 -14.07
CA GLY A 109 -1.77 15.41 -14.44
C GLY A 109 -2.15 14.13 -13.69
N ALA A 110 -1.43 13.77 -12.62
CA ALA A 110 -1.83 12.66 -11.76
C ALA A 110 -3.08 13.03 -10.95
N THR A 111 -3.98 12.06 -10.78
CA THR A 111 -5.15 12.22 -9.89
C THR A 111 -4.69 12.23 -8.44
N ALA A 112 -5.03 13.28 -7.70
CA ALA A 112 -4.78 13.41 -6.26
C ALA A 112 -5.68 12.45 -5.45
N SER A 113 -5.45 11.17 -5.62
CA SER A 113 -6.26 10.09 -5.04
C SER A 113 -5.91 9.79 -3.58
N PHE A 114 -4.69 10.07 -3.18
CA PHE A 114 -4.13 9.85 -1.84
C PHE A 114 -4.61 8.56 -1.18
N THR A 115 -4.56 7.46 -1.94
CA THR A 115 -5.03 6.16 -1.47
C THR A 115 -3.95 5.09 -1.63
N CYS A 116 -3.87 4.15 -0.70
CA CYS A 116 -3.07 2.93 -0.84
C CYS A 116 -3.91 1.72 -1.29
N THR A 117 -5.22 1.92 -1.52
CA THR A 117 -6.15 0.90 -2.03
C THR A 117 -6.86 1.39 -3.29
N PRO A 118 -6.12 1.70 -4.39
CA PRO A 118 -6.72 2.25 -5.60
C PRO A 118 -7.78 1.33 -6.21
N TYR A 119 -7.70 0.05 -5.97
CA TYR A 119 -8.64 -0.96 -6.43
C TYR A 119 -10.03 -0.91 -5.74
N GLU A 120 -10.16 -0.18 -4.62
CA GLU A 120 -11.45 0.08 -3.96
C GLU A 120 -12.12 1.39 -4.42
N VAL A 121 -11.37 2.23 -5.12
CA VAL A 121 -11.79 3.62 -5.44
C VAL A 121 -12.05 3.82 -6.93
N PHE A 122 -11.36 3.07 -7.79
CA PHE A 122 -11.39 3.31 -9.23
C PHE A 122 -11.81 2.07 -10.03
N ASP A 123 -12.39 2.32 -11.20
CA ASP A 123 -12.67 1.25 -12.18
C ASP A 123 -11.39 0.52 -12.56
N LEU A 124 -11.49 -0.81 -12.54
CA LEU A 124 -10.38 -1.71 -12.77
C LEU A 124 -10.24 -2.01 -14.27
N PRO A 125 -9.01 -2.11 -14.79
CA PRO A 125 -8.79 -2.61 -16.14
C PRO A 125 -9.10 -4.11 -16.24
N GLN A 126 -9.23 -4.60 -17.47
CA GLN A 126 -9.49 -6.02 -17.73
C GLN A 126 -8.37 -6.91 -17.17
N LYS A 127 -8.73 -8.12 -16.75
CA LYS A 127 -7.77 -9.16 -16.36
C LYS A 127 -6.72 -9.37 -17.45
N GLY A 128 -5.46 -9.57 -17.04
CA GLY A 128 -4.31 -9.70 -17.94
C GLY A 128 -3.66 -8.37 -18.31
N THR A 129 -4.30 -7.22 -18.02
CA THR A 129 -3.75 -5.89 -18.33
C THR A 129 -2.49 -5.60 -17.50
N ALA A 130 -1.45 -5.08 -18.18
CA ALA A 130 -0.26 -4.59 -17.49
C ALA A 130 -0.54 -3.22 -16.86
N VAL A 131 -0.11 -3.08 -15.60
CA VAL A 131 -0.16 -1.85 -14.80
C VAL A 131 1.18 -1.65 -14.11
N SER A 132 1.41 -0.46 -13.55
CA SER A 132 2.67 -0.13 -12.85
C SER A 132 2.33 0.40 -11.45
N PHE A 133 2.30 -0.50 -10.46
CA PHE A 133 1.87 -0.19 -9.09
C PHE A 133 3.04 -0.21 -8.11
N ALA A 134 3.34 0.96 -7.54
CA ALA A 134 4.38 1.14 -6.53
C ALA A 134 3.89 0.94 -5.08
N GLU A 135 2.60 0.86 -4.85
CA GLU A 135 2.06 0.45 -3.54
C GLU A 135 2.08 -1.07 -3.44
N SER A 136 2.86 -1.59 -2.49
CA SER A 136 3.10 -3.03 -2.37
C SER A 136 1.83 -3.85 -2.11
N ASN A 137 0.93 -3.34 -1.26
CA ASN A 137 -0.39 -3.94 -1.05
C ASN A 137 -1.19 -4.01 -2.36
N ALA A 138 -1.25 -2.90 -3.11
CA ALA A 138 -1.99 -2.84 -4.36
C ALA A 138 -1.38 -3.76 -5.43
N ALA A 139 -0.06 -3.91 -5.47
CA ALA A 139 0.61 -4.84 -6.38
C ALA A 139 0.23 -6.29 -6.09
N VAL A 140 0.33 -6.73 -4.82
CA VAL A 140 -0.04 -8.10 -4.41
C VAL A 140 -1.51 -8.37 -4.68
N PHE A 141 -2.40 -7.46 -4.29
CA PHE A 141 -3.84 -7.59 -4.49
C PHE A 141 -4.20 -7.69 -5.98
N SER A 142 -3.62 -6.82 -6.80
CA SER A 142 -3.85 -6.78 -8.24
C SER A 142 -3.39 -8.03 -8.96
N ASN A 143 -2.20 -8.52 -8.63
CA ASN A 143 -1.67 -9.75 -9.21
C ASN A 143 -2.46 -10.99 -8.81
N SER A 144 -2.81 -11.11 -7.52
CA SER A 144 -3.36 -12.34 -6.94
C SER A 144 -4.87 -12.47 -7.13
N LEU A 145 -5.61 -11.37 -7.01
CA LEU A 145 -7.08 -11.40 -6.94
C LEU A 145 -7.75 -10.78 -8.18
N LEU A 146 -7.14 -9.77 -8.79
CA LEU A 146 -7.69 -9.09 -9.96
C LEU A 146 -7.14 -9.65 -11.28
N GLY A 147 -6.06 -10.43 -11.21
CA GLY A 147 -5.40 -10.99 -12.39
C GLY A 147 -4.75 -9.94 -13.29
N LEU A 148 -4.42 -8.77 -12.73
CA LEU A 148 -3.59 -7.76 -13.40
C LEU A 148 -2.13 -8.20 -13.40
N LYS A 149 -1.27 -7.50 -14.14
CA LYS A 149 0.16 -7.80 -14.24
C LYS A 149 0.99 -6.59 -13.84
N THR A 150 1.60 -6.64 -12.66
CA THR A 150 2.51 -5.60 -12.17
C THR A 150 3.65 -6.22 -11.38
N ASN A 151 4.84 -5.64 -11.48
CA ASN A 151 5.90 -5.88 -10.50
C ASN A 151 5.59 -5.08 -9.23
N LYS A 152 6.31 -5.33 -8.14
CA LYS A 152 6.36 -4.41 -7.00
C LYS A 152 7.25 -3.23 -7.41
N GLU A 153 6.64 -2.21 -7.99
CA GLU A 153 7.36 -1.07 -8.53
C GLU A 153 7.97 -0.18 -7.43
N SER A 154 9.06 0.50 -7.78
CA SER A 154 9.52 1.64 -7.01
C SER A 154 8.71 2.91 -7.33
N ALA A 155 8.81 3.94 -6.49
CA ALA A 155 8.20 5.24 -6.80
C ALA A 155 8.68 5.80 -8.15
N LEU A 156 9.98 5.64 -8.45
CA LEU A 156 10.58 6.14 -9.69
C LEU A 156 10.17 5.32 -10.91
N SER A 157 10.07 3.98 -10.80
CA SER A 157 9.62 3.15 -11.93
C SER A 157 8.17 3.40 -12.28
N ALA A 158 7.28 3.54 -11.27
CA ALA A 158 5.89 3.87 -11.50
C ALA A 158 5.70 5.29 -12.08
N LEU A 159 6.50 6.27 -11.60
CA LEU A 159 6.53 7.61 -12.17
C LEU A 159 7.01 7.59 -13.64
N ALA A 160 8.09 6.89 -13.93
CA ALA A 160 8.58 6.75 -15.31
C ALA A 160 7.54 6.04 -16.21
N SER A 161 6.91 4.99 -15.70
CA SER A 161 5.81 4.29 -16.41
C SER A 161 4.60 5.20 -16.64
N SER A 162 4.29 6.10 -15.70
CA SER A 162 3.17 7.04 -15.86
C SER A 162 3.40 8.03 -17.01
N VAL A 163 4.63 8.52 -17.16
CA VAL A 163 5.02 9.52 -18.17
C VAL A 163 5.22 8.89 -19.54
N THR A 164 5.82 7.69 -19.60
CA THR A 164 6.08 6.99 -20.87
C THR A 164 4.89 6.17 -21.38
N GLY A 165 3.96 5.81 -20.49
CA GLY A 165 2.90 4.85 -20.80
C GLY A 165 3.42 3.41 -20.93
N LYS A 166 4.65 3.12 -20.53
CA LYS A 166 5.33 1.84 -20.73
C LYS A 166 6.06 1.36 -19.47
N THR A 167 6.44 0.07 -19.48
CA THR A 167 7.19 -0.56 -18.39
C THR A 167 8.01 -1.73 -18.95
N PRO A 168 9.12 -2.16 -18.31
CA PRO A 168 9.86 -3.35 -18.73
C PRO A 168 9.01 -4.62 -18.64
N LEU A 169 9.13 -5.49 -19.63
CA LEU A 169 8.53 -6.83 -19.63
C LEU A 169 9.42 -7.79 -18.86
N SER A 170 9.25 -7.83 -17.57
CA SER A 170 10.04 -8.69 -16.66
C SER A 170 9.21 -9.18 -15.48
N ASP A 171 9.74 -10.13 -14.74
CA ASP A 171 9.21 -10.67 -13.47
C ASP A 171 7.71 -11.03 -13.57
N LEU A 172 6.86 -10.53 -12.66
CA LEU A 172 5.43 -10.86 -12.58
C LEU A 172 4.58 -10.41 -13.78
N ARG A 173 5.17 -9.77 -14.79
CA ARG A 173 4.54 -9.56 -16.10
C ARG A 173 4.69 -10.77 -17.03
N LEU A 174 5.64 -11.66 -16.73
CA LEU A 174 5.85 -12.94 -17.43
C LEU A 174 5.07 -14.06 -16.75
N GLU A 175 4.51 -14.98 -17.51
CA GLU A 175 3.69 -16.08 -16.97
C GLU A 175 4.52 -17.06 -16.12
N GLU A 176 5.76 -17.30 -16.50
CA GLU A 176 6.68 -18.19 -15.77
C GLU A 176 6.94 -17.72 -14.35
N ALA A 177 7.08 -16.41 -14.11
CA ALA A 177 7.30 -15.84 -12.78
C ALA A 177 6.04 -15.85 -11.90
N ARG A 178 4.87 -16.10 -12.48
CA ARG A 178 3.57 -16.22 -11.78
C ARG A 178 3.28 -17.64 -11.31
N SER A 179 4.14 -18.59 -11.63
CA SER A 179 4.03 -19.97 -11.18
C SER A 179 4.76 -20.14 -9.84
N PRO A 180 4.06 -20.56 -8.77
CA PRO A 180 4.68 -20.66 -7.45
C PRO A 180 5.69 -21.82 -7.39
N LYS A 181 6.87 -21.57 -6.85
CA LYS A 181 7.90 -22.60 -6.56
C LYS A 181 7.82 -23.08 -5.13
N ILE A 182 7.22 -22.29 -4.25
CA ILE A 182 7.06 -22.54 -2.81
C ILE A 182 5.56 -22.51 -2.50
N SER A 183 5.10 -23.44 -1.66
CA SER A 183 3.77 -23.42 -1.09
C SER A 183 3.78 -23.33 0.42
N ILE A 184 2.77 -22.66 0.96
CA ILE A 184 2.50 -22.65 2.39
C ILE A 184 1.29 -23.55 2.64
N GLU A 185 1.53 -24.54 3.48
CA GLU A 185 0.49 -25.38 4.08
C GLU A 185 0.15 -24.80 5.45
N THR A 186 -1.11 -24.86 5.86
CA THR A 186 -1.49 -24.41 7.20
C THR A 186 -2.61 -25.26 7.78
N ASP A 187 -2.51 -25.56 9.07
CA ASP A 187 -3.54 -26.11 9.93
C ASP A 187 -4.07 -25.07 10.94
N PHE A 188 -3.65 -23.81 10.78
CA PHE A 188 -4.01 -22.70 11.64
C PHE A 188 -5.49 -22.33 11.51
N ASP A 189 -6.15 -22.06 12.64
CA ASP A 189 -7.56 -21.66 12.68
C ASP A 189 -7.68 -20.13 12.53
N PHE A 190 -7.95 -19.67 11.31
CA PHE A 190 -8.10 -18.24 10.99
C PHE A 190 -9.45 -17.71 11.45
N ARG A 191 -9.46 -16.74 12.35
CA ARG A 191 -10.67 -16.16 12.96
C ARG A 191 -10.86 -14.69 12.64
N THR A 192 -9.77 -13.94 12.50
CA THR A 192 -9.77 -12.49 12.33
C THR A 192 -8.90 -12.07 11.14
N GLU A 193 -9.02 -10.81 10.73
CA GLU A 193 -8.14 -10.23 9.69
C GLU A 193 -6.68 -10.23 10.11
N LEU A 194 -6.41 -10.15 11.42
CA LEU A 194 -5.05 -10.18 11.95
C LEU A 194 -4.36 -11.51 11.62
N ASP A 195 -5.07 -12.63 11.74
CA ASP A 195 -4.51 -13.96 11.43
C ASP A 195 -4.00 -14.05 9.99
N TYR A 196 -4.77 -13.49 9.03
CA TYR A 196 -4.34 -13.39 7.63
C TYR A 196 -3.16 -12.41 7.46
N GLY A 197 -3.11 -11.36 8.26
CA GLY A 197 -1.95 -10.47 8.33
C GLY A 197 -0.68 -11.19 8.80
N LEU A 198 -0.78 -12.01 9.85
CA LEU A 198 0.34 -12.81 10.37
C LEU A 198 0.85 -13.81 9.31
N LEU A 199 -0.07 -14.55 8.67
CA LEU A 199 0.28 -15.41 7.55
C LEU A 199 0.97 -14.64 6.42
N GLY A 200 0.44 -13.48 6.06
CA GLY A 200 1.01 -12.65 5.00
C GLY A 200 2.43 -12.17 5.31
N TYR A 201 2.68 -11.77 6.54
CA TYR A 201 4.01 -11.35 7.00
C TYR A 201 5.00 -12.52 6.97
N PHE A 202 4.59 -13.67 7.49
CA PHE A 202 5.37 -14.89 7.42
C PHE A 202 5.69 -15.29 5.97
N ALA A 203 4.68 -15.29 5.10
CA ALA A 203 4.83 -15.61 3.69
C ALA A 203 5.85 -14.69 3.00
N GLY A 204 5.68 -13.36 3.13
CA GLY A 204 6.59 -12.41 2.51
C GLY A 204 8.03 -12.51 3.01
N LYS A 205 8.23 -12.84 4.30
CA LYS A 205 9.55 -12.99 4.93
C LYS A 205 10.23 -14.32 4.56
N SER A 206 9.46 -15.39 4.46
CA SER A 206 9.98 -16.75 4.23
C SER A 206 10.17 -17.07 2.75
N VAL A 207 9.33 -16.48 1.88
CA VAL A 207 9.36 -16.75 0.45
C VAL A 207 10.25 -15.74 -0.28
N LYS A 208 11.35 -16.20 -0.83
CA LYS A 208 12.29 -15.36 -1.60
C LYS A 208 11.93 -15.25 -3.08
N ASP A 209 10.84 -15.88 -3.51
CA ASP A 209 10.36 -15.83 -4.89
C ASP A 209 9.24 -14.80 -5.07
N SER A 210 8.94 -14.48 -6.31
CA SER A 210 7.91 -13.48 -6.67
C SER A 210 6.48 -13.95 -6.38
N CYS A 211 6.23 -15.29 -6.35
CA CYS A 211 4.92 -15.90 -6.20
C CYS A 211 4.93 -17.05 -5.19
N VAL A 212 3.87 -17.15 -4.35
CA VAL A 212 3.67 -18.23 -3.38
C VAL A 212 2.31 -18.89 -3.56
N ALA A 213 2.20 -20.23 -3.37
CA ALA A 213 0.92 -20.91 -3.29
C ALA A 213 0.44 -20.99 -1.83
N LEU A 214 -0.82 -20.66 -1.59
CA LEU A 214 -1.51 -20.87 -0.31
C LEU A 214 -2.45 -22.06 -0.44
N ASN A 215 -1.98 -23.26 -0.10
CA ASN A 215 -2.68 -24.51 -0.44
C ASN A 215 -3.91 -24.77 0.45
N SER A 216 -3.91 -24.28 1.67
CA SER A 216 -5.01 -24.50 2.63
C SER A 216 -6.07 -23.39 2.61
N ILE A 217 -5.90 -22.36 1.77
CA ILE A 217 -6.83 -21.24 1.65
C ILE A 217 -7.46 -21.27 0.27
N SER A 218 -8.80 -21.33 0.20
CA SER A 218 -9.53 -21.41 -1.07
C SER A 218 -10.23 -20.10 -1.47
N ARG A 219 -10.52 -19.23 -0.50
CA ARG A 219 -11.15 -17.92 -0.74
C ARG A 219 -10.89 -16.97 0.42
N LEU A 220 -11.01 -15.69 0.14
CA LEU A 220 -10.87 -14.60 1.11
C LEU A 220 -12.01 -13.59 0.88
N ASP A 221 -12.53 -13.00 1.95
CA ASP A 221 -13.29 -11.76 1.82
C ASP A 221 -12.34 -10.56 1.62
N THR A 222 -12.90 -9.38 1.38
CA THR A 222 -12.10 -8.19 1.09
C THR A 222 -11.22 -7.78 2.27
N ILE A 223 -11.69 -7.92 3.50
CA ILE A 223 -10.95 -7.51 4.72
C ILE A 223 -9.75 -8.43 4.92
N GLN A 224 -9.98 -9.75 4.85
CA GLN A 224 -8.95 -10.79 4.92
C GLN A 224 -7.90 -10.63 3.81
N ALA A 225 -8.37 -10.40 2.58
CA ALA A 225 -7.52 -10.21 1.40
C ALA A 225 -6.61 -8.97 1.54
N LYS A 226 -7.14 -7.86 2.04
CA LYS A 226 -6.36 -6.63 2.28
C LYS A 226 -5.28 -6.86 3.33
N ALA A 227 -5.63 -7.50 4.45
CA ALA A 227 -4.68 -7.81 5.52
C ALA A 227 -3.53 -8.69 5.03
N LEU A 228 -3.87 -9.78 4.33
CA LEU A 228 -2.91 -10.70 3.72
C LEU A 228 -1.99 -10.01 2.71
N CYS A 229 -2.56 -9.29 1.74
CA CYS A 229 -1.80 -8.60 0.69
C CYS A 229 -0.88 -7.52 1.25
N ALA A 230 -1.36 -6.75 2.24
CA ALA A 230 -0.57 -5.71 2.88
C ALA A 230 0.65 -6.29 3.59
N ALA A 231 0.47 -7.38 4.30
CA ALA A 231 1.52 -8.03 5.05
C ALA A 231 2.56 -8.73 4.13
N ILE A 232 2.12 -9.46 3.10
CA ILE A 232 3.02 -10.01 2.07
C ILE A 232 3.85 -8.88 1.44
N GLY A 233 3.19 -7.80 1.03
CA GLY A 233 3.85 -6.66 0.39
C GLY A 233 4.86 -5.95 1.28
N THR A 234 4.70 -6.02 2.61
CA THR A 234 5.55 -5.34 3.59
C THR A 234 6.82 -6.14 3.90
N SER A 235 6.73 -7.45 4.01
CA SER A 235 7.76 -8.28 4.65
C SER A 235 8.83 -8.84 3.72
N GLY A 236 8.67 -8.73 2.39
CA GLY A 236 9.67 -9.29 1.47
C GLY A 236 9.48 -8.93 0.00
N SER A 237 10.09 -9.73 -0.87
CA SER A 237 10.05 -9.55 -2.33
C SER A 237 8.80 -10.14 -3.00
N CYS A 238 8.08 -11.04 -2.32
CA CYS A 238 6.88 -11.68 -2.86
C CYS A 238 5.83 -10.65 -3.29
N GLY A 239 5.39 -10.71 -4.54
CA GLY A 239 4.45 -9.77 -5.15
C GLY A 239 3.14 -10.41 -5.59
N MET A 240 2.98 -11.72 -5.34
CA MET A 240 1.79 -12.47 -5.76
C MET A 240 1.60 -13.73 -4.92
N PHE A 241 0.35 -14.13 -4.70
CA PHE A 241 -0.01 -15.46 -4.23
C PHE A 241 -1.06 -16.11 -5.14
N THR A 242 -1.17 -17.44 -5.05
CA THR A 242 -2.23 -18.22 -5.70
C THR A 242 -2.99 -19.04 -4.66
N PHE A 243 -4.28 -19.29 -4.91
CA PHE A 243 -5.04 -20.26 -4.13
C PHE A 243 -4.68 -21.66 -4.61
N GLY A 244 -3.79 -22.33 -3.87
CA GLY A 244 -3.23 -23.58 -4.26
C GLY A 244 -2.22 -23.52 -5.40
N GLY A 245 -1.55 -24.60 -5.63
CA GLY A 245 -0.55 -24.76 -6.70
C GLY A 245 0.42 -25.90 -6.41
N LYS A 246 0.98 -26.47 -7.50
CA LYS A 246 2.09 -27.43 -7.37
C LYS A 246 3.39 -26.67 -7.12
N SER A 247 4.10 -27.02 -6.09
CA SER A 247 5.38 -26.42 -5.72
C SER A 247 6.43 -27.51 -5.42
N LYS A 248 7.71 -27.14 -5.53
CA LYS A 248 8.82 -28.03 -5.18
C LYS A 248 9.12 -28.00 -3.69
N GLU A 249 8.89 -26.88 -3.05
CA GLU A 249 9.15 -26.63 -1.64
C GLU A 249 7.85 -26.35 -0.90
N LYS A 250 7.74 -26.90 0.31
CA LYS A 250 6.60 -26.70 1.21
C LYS A 250 7.11 -26.18 2.53
N ILE A 251 6.46 -25.12 3.02
CA ILE A 251 6.68 -24.58 4.36
C ILE A 251 5.36 -24.60 5.13
N LEU A 252 5.44 -24.77 6.44
CA LEU A 252 4.29 -24.82 7.32
C LEU A 252 4.10 -23.46 8.00
N PHE A 253 2.85 -23.00 8.06
CA PHE A 253 2.42 -21.92 8.92
C PHE A 253 1.42 -22.48 9.94
N GLY A 254 1.80 -22.49 11.19
CA GLY A 254 0.96 -22.93 12.29
C GLY A 254 0.98 -21.91 13.44
N LYS A 255 0.51 -22.35 14.61
CA LYS A 255 0.44 -21.49 15.82
C LYS A 255 1.80 -20.91 16.20
N LYS A 256 2.86 -21.69 16.14
CA LYS A 256 4.23 -21.26 16.49
C LYS A 256 4.73 -20.12 15.60
N GLU A 257 4.48 -20.22 14.31
CA GLU A 257 4.86 -19.20 13.33
C GLU A 257 4.04 -17.93 13.52
N ALA A 258 2.74 -18.05 13.80
CA ALA A 258 1.86 -16.92 14.12
C ALA A 258 2.31 -16.20 15.40
N GLU A 259 2.59 -16.93 16.47
CA GLU A 259 3.13 -16.40 17.74
C GLU A 259 4.47 -15.69 17.51
N SER A 260 5.39 -16.28 16.73
CA SER A 260 6.68 -15.66 16.41
C SER A 260 6.53 -14.33 15.65
N VAL A 261 5.56 -14.21 14.76
CA VAL A 261 5.28 -12.95 14.07
C VAL A 261 4.65 -11.93 15.03
N MET A 262 3.76 -12.36 15.89
CA MET A 262 3.18 -11.50 16.93
C MET A 262 4.27 -10.94 17.86
N ASP A 263 5.16 -11.76 18.37
CA ASP A 263 6.27 -11.36 19.25
C ASP A 263 7.22 -10.37 18.58
N GLU A 264 7.44 -10.51 17.27
CA GLU A 264 8.26 -9.57 16.49
C GLU A 264 7.61 -8.19 16.33
N LEU A 265 6.29 -8.15 16.15
CA LEU A 265 5.57 -6.94 15.73
C LEU A 265 4.83 -6.24 16.87
N SER A 266 4.35 -6.98 17.87
CA SER A 266 3.65 -6.45 19.05
C SER A 266 4.66 -6.24 20.17
N THR A 267 5.09 -5.01 20.38
CA THR A 267 6.17 -4.64 21.30
C THR A 267 5.67 -3.90 22.54
N ALA A 268 4.35 -3.80 22.69
CA ALA A 268 3.64 -3.27 23.84
C ALA A 268 2.32 -4.02 24.03
N ASP A 269 1.80 -4.05 25.25
CA ASP A 269 0.50 -4.67 25.55
C ASP A 269 -0.65 -3.68 25.42
N ASP A 270 -0.38 -2.38 25.64
CA ASP A 270 -1.35 -1.29 25.62
C ASP A 270 -0.70 0.02 25.14
N ALA A 271 -1.52 1.03 24.81
CA ALA A 271 -1.07 2.35 24.39
C ALA A 271 -2.17 3.42 24.56
N ASP A 272 -1.81 4.69 24.42
CA ASP A 272 -2.73 5.82 24.62
C ASP A 272 -3.49 6.22 23.35
N ILE A 273 -3.09 5.72 22.20
CA ILE A 273 -3.70 6.03 20.91
C ILE A 273 -3.98 4.76 20.11
N ILE A 274 -5.12 4.76 19.44
CA ILE A 274 -5.54 3.73 18.50
C ILE A 274 -5.43 4.30 17.08
N THR A 275 -4.83 3.55 16.15
CA THR A 275 -4.78 3.92 14.74
C THR A 275 -5.24 2.76 13.86
N LEU A 276 -6.27 2.99 13.08
CA LEU A 276 -6.85 2.02 12.15
C LEU A 276 -6.65 2.49 10.71
N GLY A 277 -6.15 1.64 9.84
CA GLY A 277 -6.07 1.98 8.41
C GLY A 277 -4.66 1.99 7.79
N SER A 278 -4.01 0.83 7.79
CA SER A 278 -2.83 0.53 6.97
C SER A 278 -2.91 -0.92 6.47
N PRO A 279 -3.50 -1.17 5.28
CA PRO A 279 -4.03 -0.19 4.30
C PRO A 279 -5.18 0.66 4.85
N GLN A 280 -5.44 1.79 4.19
CA GLN A 280 -6.60 2.64 4.48
C GLN A 280 -7.88 1.81 4.52
N LEU A 281 -8.77 2.09 5.48
CA LEU A 281 -10.04 1.36 5.59
C LEU A 281 -10.94 1.65 4.39
N GLY A 282 -11.52 0.59 3.83
CA GLY A 282 -12.56 0.63 2.81
C GLY A 282 -13.95 0.56 3.41
N MET A 283 -14.98 0.56 2.56
CA MET A 283 -16.37 0.56 3.00
C MET A 283 -16.75 -0.66 3.87
N ASN A 284 -16.20 -1.84 3.58
CA ASN A 284 -16.47 -3.06 4.35
C ASN A 284 -15.90 -2.97 5.77
N GLU A 285 -14.69 -2.48 5.91
CA GLU A 285 -14.03 -2.30 7.22
C GLU A 285 -14.69 -1.20 8.03
N LEU A 286 -15.07 -0.08 7.39
CA LEU A 286 -15.84 0.97 8.05
C LEU A 286 -17.22 0.46 8.51
N GLY A 287 -17.89 -0.38 7.70
CA GLY A 287 -19.14 -1.04 8.08
C GLY A 287 -18.98 -1.95 9.30
N LEU A 288 -17.91 -2.74 9.34
CA LEU A 288 -17.56 -3.57 10.49
C LEU A 288 -17.30 -2.72 11.73
N LEU A 289 -16.45 -1.69 11.62
CA LEU A 289 -16.13 -0.78 12.73
C LEU A 289 -17.40 -0.10 13.29
N ALA A 290 -18.26 0.44 12.43
CA ALA A 290 -19.50 1.08 12.86
C ALA A 290 -20.43 0.12 13.63
N LYS A 291 -20.49 -1.15 13.22
CA LYS A 291 -21.25 -2.19 13.92
C LYS A 291 -20.65 -2.52 15.29
N LEU A 292 -19.34 -2.66 15.37
CA LEU A 292 -18.65 -3.01 16.62
C LEU A 292 -18.69 -1.87 17.66
N THR A 293 -18.78 -0.62 17.21
CA THR A 293 -18.80 0.58 18.06
C THR A 293 -20.19 1.19 18.21
N GLU A 294 -21.24 0.50 17.78
CA GLU A 294 -22.62 0.99 17.86
C GLU A 294 -23.03 1.19 19.34
N PHE A 295 -23.51 2.41 19.66
CA PHE A 295 -23.86 2.86 21.03
C PHE A 295 -22.69 2.88 22.03
N LYS A 296 -21.46 2.81 21.55
CA LYS A 296 -20.25 2.82 22.39
C LYS A 296 -19.37 4.04 22.11
N LYS A 297 -18.47 4.33 23.03
CA LYS A 297 -17.47 5.41 22.92
C LYS A 297 -16.07 4.84 23.11
N PHE A 298 -15.14 5.25 22.26
CA PHE A 298 -13.74 4.96 22.51
C PHE A 298 -13.27 5.63 23.79
N THR A 299 -12.57 4.87 24.62
CA THR A 299 -11.96 5.35 25.88
C THR A 299 -10.61 5.99 25.65
N LYS A 300 -10.03 5.79 24.46
CA LYS A 300 -8.75 6.35 24.03
C LYS A 300 -8.93 7.11 22.73
N ARG A 301 -8.02 8.03 22.39
CA ARG A 301 -8.00 8.68 21.09
C ARG A 301 -7.92 7.63 19.99
N CYS A 302 -8.86 7.62 19.07
CA CYS A 302 -8.91 6.70 17.94
C CYS A 302 -8.84 7.49 16.63
N ILE A 303 -7.84 7.22 15.79
CA ILE A 303 -7.72 7.78 14.45
C ILE A 303 -8.02 6.72 13.41
N VAL A 304 -8.94 7.02 12.50
CA VAL A 304 -9.33 6.16 11.39
C VAL A 304 -8.81 6.78 10.08
N PHE A 305 -7.95 6.04 9.39
CA PHE A 305 -7.42 6.46 8.09
C PHE A 305 -8.16 5.79 6.95
N CYS A 306 -8.69 6.59 6.03
CA CYS A 306 -9.31 6.15 4.78
C CYS A 306 -9.02 7.14 3.65
N SER A 307 -9.30 6.78 2.41
CA SER A 307 -9.22 7.75 1.31
C SER A 307 -10.38 8.76 1.37
N ARG A 308 -10.18 9.95 0.83
CA ARG A 308 -11.24 10.98 0.72
C ARG A 308 -12.47 10.46 -0.02
N ALA A 309 -12.27 9.65 -1.05
CA ALA A 309 -13.37 9.04 -1.80
C ALA A 309 -14.22 8.11 -0.92
N ILE A 310 -13.58 7.20 -0.19
CA ILE A 310 -14.27 6.28 0.75
C ILE A 310 -14.98 7.05 1.86
N TYR A 311 -14.34 8.08 2.43
CA TYR A 311 -14.96 8.93 3.46
C TYR A 311 -16.22 9.62 2.93
N ASN A 312 -16.16 10.20 1.73
CA ASN A 312 -17.30 10.86 1.11
C ASN A 312 -18.46 9.88 0.85
N ASP A 313 -18.16 8.66 0.42
CA ASP A 313 -19.20 7.63 0.24
C ASP A 313 -19.78 7.17 1.59
N ALA A 314 -18.94 7.03 2.62
CA ALA A 314 -19.38 6.73 3.98
C ALA A 314 -20.28 7.83 4.58
N ILE A 315 -20.01 9.11 4.27
CA ILE A 315 -20.89 10.24 4.65
C ILE A 315 -22.27 10.08 4.00
N LYS A 316 -22.33 9.81 2.70
CA LYS A 316 -23.60 9.72 1.95
C LYS A 316 -24.58 8.69 2.54
N ILE A 317 -24.06 7.58 3.10
CA ILE A 317 -24.87 6.54 3.71
C ILE A 317 -24.94 6.63 5.24
N GLY A 318 -24.43 7.71 5.84
CA GLY A 318 -24.43 7.95 7.28
C GLY A 318 -23.46 7.08 8.09
N LEU A 319 -22.59 6.35 7.44
CA LEU A 319 -21.62 5.43 8.08
C LEU A 319 -20.52 6.18 8.81
N ALA A 320 -19.96 7.24 8.21
CA ALA A 320 -18.95 8.09 8.84
C ALA A 320 -19.46 8.70 10.15
N SER A 321 -20.68 9.24 10.13
CA SER A 321 -21.31 9.84 11.33
C SER A 321 -21.51 8.82 12.48
N LYS A 322 -21.79 7.55 12.18
CA LYS A 322 -21.89 6.50 13.22
C LYS A 322 -20.53 6.29 13.91
N ILE A 323 -19.46 6.21 13.13
CA ILE A 323 -18.09 6.02 13.62
C ILE A 323 -17.63 7.26 14.40
N GLU A 324 -17.87 8.47 13.89
CA GLU A 324 -17.54 9.72 14.58
C GLU A 324 -18.27 9.87 15.92
N LYS A 325 -19.53 9.41 15.99
CA LYS A 325 -20.28 9.36 17.26
C LYS A 325 -19.61 8.46 18.31
N SER A 326 -18.82 7.47 17.93
CA SER A 326 -18.03 6.69 18.89
C SER A 326 -16.77 7.42 19.38
N GLY A 327 -16.51 8.64 18.93
CA GLY A 327 -15.32 9.42 19.29
C GLY A 327 -14.10 9.15 18.42
N ALA A 328 -14.23 8.37 17.35
CA ALA A 328 -13.17 8.19 16.38
C ALA A 328 -13.03 9.41 15.47
N ASP A 329 -11.79 9.76 15.13
CA ASP A 329 -11.43 10.90 14.31
C ASP A 329 -10.89 10.46 12.95
N PHE A 330 -11.62 10.78 11.88
CA PHE A 330 -11.15 10.47 10.53
C PHE A 330 -10.00 11.37 10.09
N ARG A 331 -8.99 10.76 9.48
CA ARG A 331 -7.92 11.43 8.74
C ARG A 331 -7.88 10.85 7.33
N CYS A 332 -8.33 11.66 6.38
CA CYS A 332 -8.28 11.31 4.97
C CYS A 332 -6.92 11.64 4.35
N ASP A 333 -6.73 11.26 3.09
CA ASP A 333 -5.53 11.58 2.30
C ASP A 333 -4.20 11.08 2.90
N SER A 334 -4.23 10.51 4.11
CA SER A 334 -3.08 10.05 4.89
C SER A 334 -3.23 8.56 5.27
N CYS A 335 -2.20 8.02 5.88
CA CYS A 335 -2.15 6.63 6.34
C CYS A 335 -1.50 6.59 7.72
N THR A 336 -1.76 5.55 8.50
CA THR A 336 -1.08 5.28 9.79
C THR A 336 0.45 5.34 9.67
N CYS A 337 0.99 4.85 8.56
CA CYS A 337 2.44 4.79 8.34
C CYS A 337 3.01 6.18 7.99
N LEU A 338 4.15 6.53 8.60
CA LEU A 338 4.94 7.73 8.28
C LEU A 338 4.20 9.06 8.48
N THR A 339 3.09 9.06 9.18
CA THR A 339 2.32 10.27 9.46
C THR A 339 2.90 11.06 10.63
N PRO A 340 2.91 12.40 10.58
CA PRO A 340 3.26 13.24 11.74
C PRO A 340 2.18 13.28 12.84
N TYR A 341 1.02 12.65 12.64
CA TYR A 341 0.04 12.47 13.70
C TYR A 341 0.53 11.55 14.81
N VAL A 342 1.37 10.56 14.46
CA VAL A 342 1.91 9.55 15.36
C VAL A 342 3.42 9.56 15.30
N THR A 343 4.04 10.21 16.27
CA THR A 343 5.51 10.30 16.39
C THR A 343 5.92 9.96 17.82
N LYS A 344 7.18 9.57 18.01
CA LYS A 344 7.72 9.18 19.31
C LYS A 344 7.65 10.29 20.38
N ASP A 345 7.71 11.55 19.96
CA ASP A 345 7.58 12.71 20.85
C ASP A 345 6.13 12.93 21.34
N LYS A 346 5.15 12.35 20.66
CA LYS A 346 3.74 12.43 21.03
C LYS A 346 3.25 11.18 21.77
N TYR A 347 3.76 10.00 21.40
CA TYR A 347 3.29 8.71 21.90
C TYR A 347 4.43 7.72 22.02
N ASP A 348 4.53 7.01 23.13
CA ASP A 348 5.47 5.92 23.34
C ASP A 348 5.02 4.65 22.63
N ALA A 349 3.71 4.40 22.60
CA ALA A 349 3.10 3.23 21.99
C ALA A 349 1.80 3.56 21.26
N VAL A 350 1.40 2.67 20.34
CA VAL A 350 0.22 2.79 19.48
C VAL A 350 -0.47 1.44 19.37
N ILE A 351 -1.81 1.42 19.49
CA ILE A 351 -2.63 0.25 19.18
C ILE A 351 -2.98 0.29 17.69
N THR A 352 -2.84 -0.82 16.98
CA THR A 352 -3.27 -0.94 15.57
C THR A 352 -3.74 -2.35 15.26
N ASN A 353 -4.66 -2.47 14.27
CA ASN A 353 -5.11 -3.77 13.77
C ASN A 353 -4.29 -4.27 12.56
N SER A 354 -3.29 -3.53 12.15
CA SER A 354 -2.58 -3.78 10.90
C SER A 354 -1.16 -4.28 11.13
N VAL A 355 -0.84 -5.46 10.63
CA VAL A 355 0.53 -6.00 10.55
C VAL A 355 1.45 -5.06 9.75
N LYS A 356 0.99 -4.53 8.60
CA LYS A 356 1.73 -3.50 7.84
C LYS A 356 1.92 -2.24 8.68
N GLY A 357 0.87 -1.79 9.37
CA GLY A 357 0.92 -0.66 10.29
C GLY A 357 1.95 -0.87 11.40
N ALA A 358 1.93 -2.02 12.07
CA ALA A 358 2.85 -2.37 13.13
C ALA A 358 4.32 -2.30 12.67
N TYR A 359 4.62 -2.87 11.52
CA TYR A 359 5.97 -2.81 10.95
C TYR A 359 6.47 -1.37 10.75
N TYR A 360 5.69 -0.52 10.08
CA TYR A 360 6.13 0.86 9.78
C TYR A 360 6.09 1.76 11.01
N LEU A 361 5.11 1.62 11.90
CA LEU A 361 5.06 2.36 13.17
C LEU A 361 6.32 2.09 14.01
N SER A 362 6.70 0.82 14.13
CA SER A 362 7.93 0.45 14.86
C SER A 362 9.20 0.93 14.15
N LYS A 363 9.33 0.69 12.85
CA LYS A 363 10.59 0.95 12.12
C LYS A 363 10.77 2.41 11.72
N SER A 364 9.71 3.09 11.29
CA SER A 364 9.78 4.44 10.73
C SER A 364 9.34 5.51 11.72
N ASN A 365 8.20 5.34 12.40
CA ASN A 365 7.72 6.29 13.40
C ASN A 365 8.42 6.13 14.77
N LYS A 366 9.15 5.00 14.98
CA LYS A 366 9.92 4.69 16.20
C LYS A 366 9.07 4.62 17.48
N VAL A 367 7.82 4.18 17.36
CA VAL A 367 6.90 3.94 18.48
C VAL A 367 6.75 2.44 18.73
N LYS A 368 6.45 2.05 19.98
CA LYS A 368 6.06 0.69 20.31
C LYS A 368 4.67 0.40 19.77
N VAL A 369 4.32 -0.86 19.59
CA VAL A 369 3.04 -1.26 18.97
C VAL A 369 2.36 -2.32 19.85
N ALA A 370 1.08 -2.11 20.13
CA ALA A 370 0.15 -3.13 20.59
C ALA A 370 -0.69 -3.58 19.38
N LEU A 371 -0.39 -4.76 18.85
CA LEU A 371 -1.06 -5.30 17.67
C LEU A 371 -2.25 -6.17 18.11
N LYS A 372 -3.47 -5.78 17.72
CA LYS A 372 -4.73 -6.45 18.08
C LYS A 372 -5.69 -6.42 16.88
N ASP A 373 -6.54 -7.43 16.72
CA ASP A 373 -7.59 -7.39 15.70
C ASP A 373 -8.63 -6.30 15.98
N ILE A 374 -9.39 -5.90 14.97
CA ILE A 374 -10.35 -4.79 15.07
C ILE A 374 -11.48 -5.07 16.08
N LYS A 375 -11.89 -6.34 16.24
CA LYS A 375 -12.92 -6.74 17.17
C LYS A 375 -12.42 -6.59 18.61
N THR A 376 -11.24 -7.13 18.89
CA THR A 376 -10.56 -6.98 20.20
C THR A 376 -10.36 -5.50 20.55
N ILE A 377 -9.93 -4.67 19.58
CA ILE A 377 -9.81 -3.21 19.82
C ILE A 377 -11.16 -2.60 20.21
N ALA A 378 -12.24 -2.95 19.51
CA ALA A 378 -13.56 -2.42 19.86
C ALA A 378 -14.08 -2.95 21.20
N GLU A 379 -13.78 -4.20 21.56
CA GLU A 379 -14.21 -4.78 22.85
C GLU A 379 -13.46 -4.18 24.04
N GLU A 380 -12.15 -4.02 23.96
CA GLU A 380 -11.32 -3.57 25.07
C GLU A 380 -11.32 -2.03 25.25
N TYR A 381 -11.51 -1.27 24.18
CA TYR A 381 -11.32 0.19 24.18
C TYR A 381 -12.58 0.98 23.91
N THR A 382 -13.76 0.37 23.97
CA THR A 382 -15.06 1.10 23.91
C THR A 382 -15.94 0.75 25.10
N GLN A 383 -16.77 1.72 25.56
CA GLN A 383 -17.75 1.58 26.63
C GLN A 383 -19.06 2.27 26.30
#